data_9e4383257e238de89b09492e661e460e
#
_entry.id   9e4383257e238de89b09492e661e460e
#
_cell.length_a   1.000
_cell.length_b   1.000
_cell.length_c   1.000
_cell.angle_alpha   90.00
_cell.angle_beta   90.00
_cell.angle_gamma   90.00
#
_symmetry.space_group_name_H-M   'P 1'
#
loop_
_entity.id
_entity.type
_entity.pdbx_description
1 polymer ?
#
loop_
_entity_poly.entity_id
_entity_poly.type
_entity_poly.pdbx_seq_one_letter_code
_entity_poly.pdbx_strand_id
1 'polypeptide(L)'
;MRRSTAAARTVLCGTVIRCARALSAAPMDTIQRCMLRRAEQRGGPVPLVTRKVQESITRRRQNGARTAAVLVPIASIDDEPHVVFSVRSDKVSTHKSQVSFPGGHIELNETAEQAALREAREEFGPDFERGFSVVAECREVLAVTGTVVTPVVACRSRPLDLQRDVVYEEDEVAEVFSLPVAHLLDPTNREERMYENRGRLPVFHGGPAEIWGLTAYVLDGVLEKLVRPCVGGLEASLPDSPPDVLSGS
;
A
#
# COMPACT_ATOMS: atom_id res chain seq x y z
N MET A 1 -31.83 -12.31 24.89
CA MET A 1 -31.16 -11.24 24.16
C MET A 1 -29.89 -11.77 23.47
N ARG A 2 -30.02 -12.47 22.31
CA ARG A 2 -28.90 -12.95 21.49
C ARG A 2 -29.35 -13.04 20.03
N ARG A 3 -29.62 -11.90 19.35
CA ARG A 3 -29.94 -11.86 17.91
C ARG A 3 -29.26 -10.72 17.14
N SER A 4 -28.21 -10.05 17.69
CA SER A 4 -27.61 -8.90 17.02
C SER A 4 -26.26 -9.15 16.32
N THR A 5 -25.63 -10.31 16.47
CA THR A 5 -24.28 -10.55 15.95
C THR A 5 -24.23 -11.18 14.56
N ALA A 6 -25.27 -11.86 14.12
CA ALA A 6 -25.30 -12.52 12.81
C ALA A 6 -25.58 -11.53 11.66
N ALA A 7 -26.51 -10.57 11.87
CA ALA A 7 -26.86 -9.60 10.86
C ALA A 7 -25.72 -8.62 10.55
N ALA A 8 -24.97 -8.19 11.57
CA ALA A 8 -23.81 -7.30 11.37
C ALA A 8 -22.66 -8.00 10.60
N ARG A 9 -22.45 -9.30 10.83
CA ARG A 9 -21.43 -10.08 10.08
C ARG A 9 -21.85 -10.29 8.63
N THR A 10 -23.12 -10.50 8.34
CA THR A 10 -23.60 -10.73 6.96
C THR A 10 -23.55 -9.44 6.14
N VAL A 11 -23.85 -8.29 6.73
CA VAL A 11 -23.78 -7.00 6.03
C VAL A 11 -22.30 -6.63 5.75
N LEU A 12 -21.39 -6.83 6.71
CA LEU A 12 -19.95 -6.60 6.50
C LEU A 12 -19.37 -7.53 5.41
N CYS A 13 -19.76 -8.80 5.40
CA CYS A 13 -19.31 -9.76 4.38
C CYS A 13 -19.84 -9.37 2.99
N GLY A 14 -21.08 -8.92 2.86
CA GLY A 14 -21.66 -8.47 1.59
C GLY A 14 -20.99 -7.21 1.04
N THR A 15 -20.64 -6.26 1.88
CA THR A 15 -19.94 -5.03 1.49
C THR A 15 -18.50 -5.32 1.06
N VAL A 16 -17.80 -6.23 1.74
CA VAL A 16 -16.42 -6.63 1.37
C VAL A 16 -16.39 -7.37 0.04
N ILE A 17 -17.31 -8.29 -0.20
CA ILE A 17 -17.42 -9.02 -1.47
C ILE A 17 -17.76 -8.07 -2.63
N ARG A 18 -18.62 -7.08 -2.42
CA ARG A 18 -18.92 -6.03 -3.40
C ARG A 18 -17.70 -5.15 -3.66
N CYS A 19 -17.00 -4.73 -2.62
CA CYS A 19 -15.77 -3.94 -2.72
C CYS A 19 -14.69 -4.67 -3.52
N ALA A 20 -14.47 -5.96 -3.28
CA ALA A 20 -13.53 -6.78 -4.03
C ALA A 20 -13.91 -6.90 -5.51
N ARG A 21 -15.21 -7.09 -5.83
CA ARG A 21 -15.69 -7.13 -7.23
C ARG A 21 -15.60 -5.78 -7.94
N ALA A 22 -15.81 -4.67 -7.24
CA ALA A 22 -15.68 -3.33 -7.83
C ALA A 22 -14.21 -3.00 -8.14
N LEU A 23 -13.25 -3.53 -7.39
CA LEU A 23 -11.82 -3.35 -7.61
C LEU A 23 -11.30 -4.14 -8.81
N SER A 24 -11.69 -5.41 -8.96
CA SER A 24 -11.30 -6.21 -10.11
C SER A 24 -11.92 -5.72 -11.43
N ALA A 25 -12.96 -4.86 -11.36
CA ALA A 25 -13.60 -4.25 -12.53
C ALA A 25 -13.15 -2.80 -12.79
N ALA A 26 -12.45 -2.15 -11.85
CA ALA A 26 -12.07 -0.74 -11.99
C ALA A 26 -10.71 -0.59 -12.67
N PRO A 27 -10.63 0.08 -13.83
CA PRO A 27 -9.36 0.38 -14.47
C PRO A 27 -8.43 1.13 -13.51
N MET A 28 -7.15 0.78 -13.51
CA MET A 28 -6.12 1.41 -12.66
C MET A 28 -6.11 2.95 -12.81
N ASP A 29 -6.34 3.47 -14.02
CA ASP A 29 -6.46 4.91 -14.29
C ASP A 29 -7.57 5.59 -13.46
N THR A 30 -8.68 4.90 -13.21
CA THR A 30 -9.79 5.44 -12.43
C THR A 30 -9.43 5.53 -10.95
N ILE A 31 -8.75 4.52 -10.43
CA ILE A 31 -8.24 4.50 -9.05
C ILE A 31 -7.18 5.57 -8.87
N GLN A 32 -6.22 5.66 -9.79
CA GLN A 32 -5.17 6.68 -9.78
C GLN A 32 -5.74 8.09 -9.78
N ARG A 33 -6.68 8.41 -10.70
CA ARG A 33 -7.34 9.72 -10.75
C ARG A 33 -8.11 10.05 -9.47
N CYS A 34 -8.77 9.06 -8.88
CA CYS A 34 -9.47 9.25 -7.61
C CYS A 34 -8.49 9.58 -6.48
N MET A 35 -7.39 8.83 -6.37
CA MET A 35 -6.37 9.04 -5.35
C MET A 35 -5.70 10.42 -5.49
N LEU A 36 -5.33 10.83 -6.72
CA LEU A 36 -4.79 12.15 -7.02
C LEU A 36 -5.74 13.26 -6.57
N ARG A 37 -7.00 13.21 -6.99
CA ARG A 37 -8.01 14.21 -6.61
C ARG A 37 -8.17 14.32 -5.09
N ARG A 38 -8.13 13.20 -4.38
CA ARG A 38 -8.24 13.18 -2.92
C ARG A 38 -6.99 13.74 -2.23
N ALA A 39 -5.81 13.49 -2.79
CA ALA A 39 -4.55 14.06 -2.31
C ALA A 39 -4.55 15.58 -2.50
N GLU A 40 -4.94 16.07 -3.67
CA GLU A 40 -5.08 17.50 -3.98
C GLU A 40 -6.08 18.20 -3.06
N GLN A 41 -7.28 17.63 -2.89
CA GLN A 41 -8.31 18.17 -1.97
C GLN A 41 -7.85 18.26 -0.53
N ARG A 42 -6.96 17.36 -0.11
CA ARG A 42 -6.37 17.39 1.23
C ARG A 42 -5.40 18.54 1.43
N GLY A 43 -4.70 18.96 0.38
CA GLY A 43 -3.75 20.08 0.42
C GLY A 43 -2.49 19.81 1.23
N GLY A 44 -2.07 18.54 1.37
CA GLY A 44 -0.85 18.17 2.08
C GLY A 44 -0.71 16.67 2.31
N PRO A 45 0.41 16.23 2.95
CA PRO A 45 0.72 14.83 3.15
C PRO A 45 -0.36 14.04 3.90
N VAL A 46 -0.58 12.78 3.51
CA VAL A 46 -1.59 11.89 4.09
C VAL A 46 -1.19 11.49 5.51
N PRO A 47 -2.01 11.78 6.55
CA PRO A 47 -1.64 11.46 7.93
C PRO A 47 -1.80 9.96 8.20
N LEU A 48 -0.70 9.26 8.45
CA LEU A 48 -0.70 7.85 8.86
C LEU A 48 -0.72 7.68 10.38
N VAL A 49 -0.26 8.69 11.10
CA VAL A 49 -0.15 8.70 12.57
C VAL A 49 -1.02 9.80 13.18
N THR A 50 -1.25 9.72 14.49
CA THR A 50 -1.94 10.80 15.23
C THR A 50 -1.06 12.04 15.31
N ARG A 51 -1.69 13.21 15.51
CA ARG A 51 -0.98 14.50 15.66
C ARG A 51 0.11 14.45 16.73
N LYS A 52 -0.17 13.83 17.87
CA LYS A 52 0.80 13.71 18.99
C LYS A 52 2.04 12.91 18.60
N VAL A 53 1.85 11.82 17.85
CA VAL A 53 2.97 10.99 17.33
C VAL A 53 3.74 11.79 16.30
N GLN A 54 3.06 12.50 15.38
CA GLN A 54 3.71 13.35 14.37
C GLN A 54 4.60 14.44 14.99
N GLU A 55 4.14 15.11 16.05
CA GLU A 55 4.94 16.10 16.79
C GLU A 55 6.21 15.49 17.41
N SER A 56 6.14 14.23 17.86
CA SER A 56 7.32 13.50 18.35
C SER A 56 8.30 13.16 17.22
N ILE A 57 7.79 12.75 16.06
CA ILE A 57 8.60 12.46 14.87
C ILE A 57 9.32 13.72 14.39
N THR A 58 8.61 14.83 14.28
CA THR A 58 9.17 16.13 13.89
C THR A 58 10.33 16.55 14.79
N ARG A 59 10.17 16.40 16.12
CA ARG A 59 11.25 16.67 17.07
C ARG A 59 12.47 15.78 16.86
N ARG A 60 12.27 14.48 16.58
CA ARG A 60 13.40 13.56 16.29
C ARG A 60 14.14 13.96 15.01
N ARG A 61 13.40 14.33 13.96
CA ARG A 61 13.99 14.83 12.71
C ARG A 61 14.85 16.08 12.95
N GLN A 62 14.32 17.05 13.72
CA GLN A 62 15.06 18.27 14.09
C GLN A 62 16.32 17.98 14.89
N ASN A 63 16.32 16.88 15.65
CA ASN A 63 17.47 16.41 16.45
C ASN A 63 18.43 15.51 15.65
N GLY A 64 18.38 15.53 14.32
CA GLY A 64 19.30 14.82 13.45
C GLY A 64 19.05 13.32 13.29
N ALA A 65 17.81 12.86 13.52
CA ALA A 65 17.47 11.47 13.18
C ALA A 65 17.66 11.21 11.68
N ARG A 66 18.12 10.00 11.33
CA ARG A 66 18.24 9.58 9.93
C ARG A 66 16.88 9.64 9.26
N THR A 67 16.87 10.05 8.01
CA THR A 67 15.66 10.12 7.17
C THR A 67 15.75 9.12 6.03
N ALA A 68 14.63 8.51 5.70
CA ALA A 68 14.48 7.56 4.61
C ALA A 68 13.14 7.77 3.90
N ALA A 69 13.03 7.27 2.68
CA ALA A 69 11.77 7.23 1.95
C ALA A 69 11.51 5.81 1.44
N VAL A 70 10.24 5.42 1.35
CA VAL A 70 9.82 4.16 0.76
C VAL A 70 8.75 4.43 -0.30
N LEU A 71 8.82 3.74 -1.42
CA LEU A 71 7.78 3.78 -2.44
C LEU A 71 6.71 2.74 -2.09
N VAL A 72 5.44 3.15 -2.06
CA VAL A 72 4.30 2.24 -2.04
C VAL A 72 3.78 2.12 -3.47
N PRO A 73 4.24 1.12 -4.24
CA PRO A 73 3.94 1.03 -5.67
C PRO A 73 2.62 0.29 -5.88
N ILE A 74 1.67 0.96 -6.53
CA ILE A 74 0.40 0.38 -6.95
C ILE A 74 0.40 0.30 -8.48
N ALA A 75 0.38 -0.91 -9.02
CA ALA A 75 0.52 -1.15 -10.46
C ALA A 75 -0.65 -1.96 -11.01
N SER A 76 -0.93 -1.80 -12.31
CA SER A 76 -1.81 -2.72 -13.04
C SER A 76 -1.05 -4.00 -13.36
N ILE A 77 -1.51 -5.14 -12.86
CA ILE A 77 -1.00 -6.48 -13.17
C ILE A 77 -2.23 -7.33 -13.50
N ASP A 78 -2.23 -7.99 -14.64
CA ASP A 78 -3.36 -8.78 -15.15
C ASP A 78 -4.69 -7.99 -15.14
N ASP A 79 -4.61 -6.71 -15.52
CA ASP A 79 -5.71 -5.74 -15.56
C ASP A 79 -6.32 -5.40 -14.17
N GLU A 80 -5.71 -5.86 -13.08
CA GLU A 80 -6.13 -5.55 -11.71
C GLU A 80 -5.10 -4.67 -10.98
N PRO A 81 -5.52 -3.82 -10.02
CA PRO A 81 -4.61 -3.06 -9.19
C PRO A 81 -3.93 -3.95 -8.16
N HIS A 82 -2.62 -3.96 -8.15
CA HIS A 82 -1.77 -4.70 -7.21
C HIS A 82 -0.85 -3.75 -6.45
N VAL A 83 -0.50 -4.11 -5.23
CA VAL A 83 0.63 -3.51 -4.50
C VAL A 83 1.83 -4.44 -4.65
N VAL A 84 2.99 -3.86 -4.99
CA VAL A 84 4.24 -4.61 -5.20
C VAL A 84 5.12 -4.53 -3.96
N PHE A 85 5.78 -5.64 -3.63
CA PHE A 85 6.64 -5.80 -2.48
C PHE A 85 7.90 -6.58 -2.84
N SER A 86 8.92 -6.49 -1.99
CA SER A 86 10.08 -7.38 -2.00
C SER A 86 10.16 -8.22 -0.72
N VAL A 87 10.76 -9.38 -0.81
CA VAL A 87 11.30 -10.13 0.31
C VAL A 87 12.79 -9.87 0.37
N ARG A 88 13.29 -9.34 1.47
CA ARG A 88 14.72 -9.09 1.63
C ARG A 88 15.49 -10.40 1.70
N SER A 89 16.68 -10.42 1.07
CA SER A 89 17.56 -11.58 1.08
C SER A 89 17.97 -11.94 2.52
N ASP A 90 18.24 -13.20 2.77
CA ASP A 90 18.83 -13.68 4.02
C ASP A 90 20.33 -13.35 4.15
N LYS A 91 20.96 -12.93 3.04
CA LYS A 91 22.35 -12.49 2.97
C LYS A 91 22.58 -11.06 3.51
N VAL A 92 21.53 -10.22 3.55
CA VAL A 92 21.63 -8.86 4.10
C VAL A 92 21.86 -8.89 5.62
N SER A 93 22.47 -7.82 6.16
CA SER A 93 22.83 -7.74 7.58
C SER A 93 21.64 -7.57 8.52
N THR A 94 20.54 -6.98 8.05
CA THR A 94 19.36 -6.63 8.87
C THR A 94 18.07 -6.93 8.14
N HIS A 95 17.00 -7.22 8.91
CA HIS A 95 15.65 -7.46 8.38
C HIS A 95 15.55 -8.60 7.36
N LYS A 96 16.34 -9.67 7.57
CA LYS A 96 16.36 -10.87 6.73
C LYS A 96 14.97 -11.45 6.55
N SER A 97 14.65 -11.88 5.33
CA SER A 97 13.38 -12.52 4.96
C SER A 97 12.13 -11.71 5.31
N GLN A 98 12.26 -10.40 5.55
CA GLN A 98 11.13 -9.52 5.80
C GLN A 98 10.60 -8.94 4.50
N VAL A 99 9.28 -8.79 4.44
CA VAL A 99 8.63 -8.09 3.35
C VAL A 99 8.82 -6.58 3.53
N SER A 100 9.26 -5.90 2.47
CA SER A 100 9.46 -4.46 2.46
C SER A 100 8.90 -3.81 1.19
N PHE A 101 8.68 -2.52 1.26
CA PHE A 101 8.61 -1.66 0.11
C PHE A 101 10.02 -1.30 -0.35
N PRO A 102 10.26 -1.04 -1.64
CA PRO A 102 11.53 -0.49 -2.11
C PRO A 102 11.77 0.88 -1.48
N GLY A 103 12.99 1.14 -1.03
CA GLY A 103 13.31 2.40 -0.39
C GLY A 103 14.56 2.36 0.46
N GLY A 104 15.07 3.56 0.74
CA GLY A 104 16.30 3.74 1.48
C GLY A 104 16.47 5.15 2.01
N HIS A 105 17.73 5.54 2.29
CA HIS A 105 18.03 6.82 2.90
C HIS A 105 17.85 7.97 1.90
N ILE A 106 17.32 9.08 2.40
CA ILE A 106 17.23 10.34 1.64
C ILE A 106 18.63 10.96 1.62
N GLU A 107 19.16 11.24 0.44
CA GLU A 107 20.46 11.87 0.24
C GLU A 107 20.40 13.40 0.42
N LEU A 108 21.59 14.02 0.45
CA LEU A 108 21.68 15.49 0.57
C LEU A 108 21.06 16.16 -0.63
N ASN A 109 20.15 17.11 -0.39
CA ASN A 109 19.38 17.84 -1.38
C ASN A 109 18.35 17.00 -2.17
N GLU A 110 18.02 15.82 -1.71
CA GLU A 110 17.01 14.94 -2.28
C GLU A 110 15.67 15.11 -1.55
N THR A 111 14.57 15.11 -2.29
CA THR A 111 13.21 15.02 -1.70
C THR A 111 12.87 13.57 -1.38
N ALA A 112 11.84 13.34 -0.54
CA ALA A 112 11.37 11.99 -0.26
C ALA A 112 10.85 11.27 -1.53
N GLU A 113 10.21 12.00 -2.44
CA GLU A 113 9.76 11.49 -3.73
C GLU A 113 10.94 11.03 -4.58
N GLN A 114 11.97 11.88 -4.71
CA GLN A 114 13.16 11.54 -5.48
C GLN A 114 13.88 10.32 -4.92
N ALA A 115 14.06 10.26 -3.58
CA ALA A 115 14.67 9.12 -2.92
C ALA A 115 13.88 7.82 -3.14
N ALA A 116 12.56 7.86 -2.96
CA ALA A 116 11.72 6.67 -3.13
C ALA A 116 11.76 6.12 -4.56
N LEU A 117 11.77 7.00 -5.57
CA LEU A 117 11.85 6.60 -6.99
C LEU A 117 13.26 6.12 -7.35
N ARG A 118 14.32 6.78 -6.86
CA ARG A 118 15.72 6.35 -7.06
C ARG A 118 15.94 4.96 -6.50
N GLU A 119 15.58 4.74 -5.24
CA GLU A 119 15.72 3.44 -4.57
C GLU A 119 14.92 2.33 -5.29
N ALA A 120 13.68 2.63 -5.72
CA ALA A 120 12.90 1.67 -6.49
C ALA A 120 13.55 1.31 -7.83
N ARG A 121 14.23 2.26 -8.47
CA ARG A 121 14.99 2.04 -9.69
C ARG A 121 16.27 1.23 -9.43
N GLU A 122 16.95 1.48 -8.32
CA GLU A 122 18.16 0.75 -7.92
C GLU A 122 17.85 -0.68 -7.51
N GLU A 123 16.79 -0.89 -6.69
CA GLU A 123 16.42 -2.21 -6.20
C GLU A 123 15.69 -3.09 -7.23
N PHE A 124 14.83 -2.50 -8.11
CA PHE A 124 13.97 -3.27 -9.01
C PHE A 124 14.21 -3.00 -10.51
N GLY A 125 15.16 -2.12 -10.81
CA GLY A 125 15.53 -1.78 -12.16
C GLY A 125 14.75 -0.63 -12.80
N PRO A 126 15.28 -0.03 -13.89
CA PRO A 126 14.73 1.17 -14.52
C PRO A 126 13.39 0.93 -15.22
N ASP A 127 13.10 -0.30 -15.67
CA ASP A 127 11.85 -0.61 -16.34
C ASP A 127 10.70 -0.77 -15.34
N PHE A 128 11.01 -1.17 -14.09
CA PHE A 128 10.05 -1.13 -13.00
C PHE A 128 9.64 0.31 -12.69
N GLU A 129 10.60 1.21 -12.44
CA GLU A 129 10.34 2.59 -12.06
C GLU A 129 9.60 3.36 -13.17
N ARG A 130 9.90 3.06 -14.43
CA ARG A 130 9.30 3.74 -15.58
C ARG A 130 7.78 3.60 -15.63
N GLY A 131 7.10 4.74 -15.63
CA GLY A 131 5.65 4.82 -15.74
C GLY A 131 4.92 4.89 -14.40
N PHE A 132 5.63 4.88 -13.27
CA PHE A 132 5.05 5.31 -12.01
C PHE A 132 4.89 6.84 -11.98
N SER A 133 3.74 7.28 -11.48
CA SER A 133 3.46 8.67 -11.17
C SER A 133 3.12 8.79 -9.70
N VAL A 134 3.77 9.67 -8.98
CA VAL A 134 3.48 9.91 -7.56
C VAL A 134 2.09 10.51 -7.43
N VAL A 135 1.27 9.91 -6.58
CA VAL A 135 -0.11 10.33 -6.32
C VAL A 135 -0.29 10.95 -4.95
N ALA A 136 0.56 10.60 -3.99
CA ALA A 136 0.54 11.19 -2.67
C ALA A 136 1.85 10.96 -1.92
N GLU A 137 2.26 11.95 -1.13
CA GLU A 137 3.20 11.79 -0.04
C GLU A 137 2.42 11.55 1.25
N CYS A 138 2.89 10.62 2.09
CA CYS A 138 2.34 10.41 3.42
C CYS A 138 3.18 11.15 4.47
N ARG A 139 2.55 11.49 5.59
CA ARG A 139 3.31 12.00 6.74
C ARG A 139 4.26 10.93 7.25
N GLU A 140 5.38 11.40 7.74
CA GLU A 140 6.46 10.60 8.29
C GLU A 140 5.98 9.62 9.37
N VAL A 141 6.57 8.45 9.37
CA VAL A 141 6.41 7.40 10.39
C VAL A 141 7.78 7.09 11.01
N LEU A 142 7.79 6.42 12.16
CA LEU A 142 9.02 6.10 12.87
C LEU A 142 9.31 4.60 12.79
N ALA A 143 10.43 4.24 12.18
CA ALA A 143 10.94 2.87 12.23
C ALA A 143 11.46 2.50 13.62
N VAL A 144 11.60 1.20 13.89
CA VAL A 144 12.13 0.68 15.15
C VAL A 144 13.57 1.12 15.41
N THR A 145 14.31 1.33 14.33
CA THR A 145 15.71 1.81 14.36
C THR A 145 15.84 3.28 14.77
N GLY A 146 14.71 4.00 14.88
CA GLY A 146 14.71 5.45 15.11
C GLY A 146 14.78 6.28 13.83
N THR A 147 14.85 5.65 12.65
CA THR A 147 14.82 6.32 11.35
C THR A 147 13.42 6.90 11.10
N VAL A 148 13.37 8.14 10.65
CA VAL A 148 12.14 8.80 10.19
C VAL A 148 11.92 8.44 8.72
N VAL A 149 10.80 7.77 8.41
CA VAL A 149 10.50 7.25 7.07
C VAL A 149 9.32 7.99 6.48
N THR A 150 9.47 8.49 5.27
CA THR A 150 8.40 9.13 4.48
C THR A 150 7.88 8.14 3.45
N PRO A 151 6.63 7.64 3.56
CA PRO A 151 6.03 6.82 2.53
C PRO A 151 5.54 7.69 1.37
N VAL A 152 5.89 7.29 0.15
CA VAL A 152 5.48 7.90 -1.11
C VAL A 152 4.63 6.91 -1.88
N VAL A 153 3.39 7.27 -2.20
CA VAL A 153 2.48 6.41 -2.95
C VAL A 153 2.53 6.77 -4.42
N ALA A 154 2.84 5.80 -5.26
CA ALA A 154 2.86 6.00 -6.70
C ALA A 154 2.03 4.95 -7.43
N CYS A 155 1.42 5.34 -8.53
CA CYS A 155 0.58 4.51 -9.37
C CYS A 155 1.18 4.35 -10.77
N ARG A 156 1.10 3.12 -11.30
CA ARG A 156 1.46 2.79 -12.69
C ARG A 156 0.25 2.18 -13.38
N SER A 157 -0.35 2.91 -14.30
CA SER A 157 -1.51 2.43 -15.08
C SER A 157 -1.10 1.53 -16.23
N ARG A 158 0.11 1.74 -16.80
CA ARG A 158 0.66 0.83 -17.78
C ARG A 158 0.88 -0.55 -17.13
N PRO A 159 0.45 -1.65 -17.77
CA PRO A 159 0.65 -3.00 -17.24
C PRO A 159 2.10 -3.25 -16.83
N LEU A 160 2.29 -3.82 -15.65
CA LEU A 160 3.57 -4.25 -15.10
C LEU A 160 3.66 -5.77 -15.20
N ASP A 161 4.70 -6.25 -15.81
CA ASP A 161 5.07 -7.66 -15.81
C ASP A 161 6.30 -7.86 -14.91
N LEU A 162 6.10 -8.51 -13.77
CA LEU A 162 7.18 -8.68 -12.78
C LEU A 162 8.34 -9.51 -13.29
N GLN A 163 8.11 -10.44 -14.23
CA GLN A 163 9.18 -11.26 -14.78
C GLN A 163 10.02 -10.52 -15.82
N ARG A 164 9.42 -9.58 -16.53
CA ARG A 164 10.07 -8.83 -17.61
C ARG A 164 10.61 -7.47 -17.15
N ASP A 165 9.82 -6.75 -16.36
CA ASP A 165 10.08 -5.34 -16.04
C ASP A 165 10.88 -5.18 -14.73
N VAL A 166 11.12 -6.27 -13.96
CA VAL A 166 11.84 -6.23 -12.69
C VAL A 166 13.18 -6.95 -12.83
N VAL A 167 14.24 -6.25 -12.44
CA VAL A 167 15.61 -6.80 -12.36
C VAL A 167 16.20 -6.41 -11.01
N TYR A 168 16.58 -7.38 -10.20
CA TYR A 168 17.12 -7.13 -8.86
C TYR A 168 18.35 -8.00 -8.57
N GLU A 169 19.14 -7.56 -7.61
CA GLU A 169 20.31 -8.28 -7.11
C GLU A 169 19.89 -9.29 -6.03
N GLU A 170 20.13 -10.58 -6.24
CA GLU A 170 19.77 -11.67 -5.33
C GLU A 170 20.44 -11.57 -3.94
N ASP A 171 21.51 -10.79 -3.85
CA ASP A 171 22.20 -10.54 -2.58
C ASP A 171 21.41 -9.55 -1.68
N GLU A 172 20.54 -8.72 -2.27
CA GLU A 172 19.73 -7.74 -1.55
C GLU A 172 18.26 -8.14 -1.45
N VAL A 173 17.71 -8.66 -2.55
CA VAL A 173 16.30 -9.05 -2.70
C VAL A 173 16.21 -10.52 -3.03
N ALA A 174 15.48 -11.29 -2.22
CA ALA A 174 15.24 -12.72 -2.49
C ALA A 174 14.13 -12.94 -3.52
N GLU A 175 13.09 -12.09 -3.48
CA GLU A 175 11.93 -12.22 -4.35
C GLU A 175 11.19 -10.88 -4.44
N VAL A 176 10.64 -10.58 -5.62
CA VAL A 176 9.67 -9.50 -5.81
C VAL A 176 8.32 -10.12 -6.14
N PHE A 177 7.29 -9.72 -5.41
CA PHE A 177 5.93 -10.23 -5.57
C PHE A 177 4.88 -9.13 -5.47
N SER A 178 3.66 -9.44 -5.83
CA SER A 178 2.55 -8.51 -5.69
C SER A 178 1.32 -9.17 -5.10
N LEU A 179 0.47 -8.38 -4.45
CA LEU A 179 -0.85 -8.81 -4.00
C LEU A 179 -1.92 -7.89 -4.57
N PRO A 180 -3.04 -8.47 -5.05
CA PRO A 180 -4.19 -7.68 -5.50
C PRO A 180 -4.68 -6.75 -4.39
N VAL A 181 -5.02 -5.52 -4.73
CA VAL A 181 -5.62 -4.57 -3.77
C VAL A 181 -6.91 -5.13 -3.18
N ALA A 182 -7.69 -5.88 -3.98
CA ALA A 182 -8.88 -6.57 -3.51
C ALA A 182 -8.58 -7.57 -2.38
N HIS A 183 -7.49 -8.35 -2.51
CA HIS A 183 -7.00 -9.27 -1.49
C HIS A 183 -6.60 -8.54 -0.20
N LEU A 184 -5.86 -7.44 -0.33
CA LEU A 184 -5.39 -6.65 0.80
C LEU A 184 -6.52 -5.92 1.55
N LEU A 185 -7.62 -5.60 0.87
CA LEU A 185 -8.82 -4.98 1.47
C LEU A 185 -9.77 -6.00 2.10
N ASP A 186 -9.59 -7.28 1.83
CA ASP A 186 -10.38 -8.34 2.46
C ASP A 186 -9.92 -8.56 3.92
N PRO A 187 -10.80 -8.35 4.91
CA PRO A 187 -10.45 -8.48 6.32
C PRO A 187 -10.08 -9.91 6.72
N THR A 188 -10.37 -10.93 5.91
CA THR A 188 -9.98 -12.32 6.17
C THR A 188 -8.49 -12.56 5.96
N ASN A 189 -7.83 -11.70 5.17
CA ASN A 189 -6.41 -11.76 4.88
C ASN A 189 -5.57 -10.83 5.77
N ARG A 190 -6.20 -10.20 6.77
CA ARG A 190 -5.59 -9.26 7.71
C ARG A 190 -5.94 -9.63 9.14
N GLU A 191 -4.95 -9.62 10.02
CA GLU A 191 -5.15 -9.72 11.46
C GLU A 191 -4.51 -8.55 12.21
N GLU A 192 -4.84 -8.41 13.49
CA GLU A 192 -4.15 -7.52 14.41
C GLU A 192 -3.36 -8.34 15.40
N ARG A 193 -2.03 -8.19 15.41
CA ARG A 193 -1.12 -8.88 16.33
C ARG A 193 -0.61 -7.92 17.39
N MET A 194 -0.61 -8.37 18.64
CA MET A 194 -0.09 -7.59 19.77
C MET A 194 1.44 -7.69 19.81
N TYR A 195 2.10 -6.55 19.83
CA TYR A 195 3.55 -6.43 20.00
C TYR A 195 3.87 -5.72 21.31
N GLU A 196 4.81 -6.26 22.09
CA GLU A 196 5.28 -5.60 23.31
C GLU A 196 5.76 -4.17 23.03
N ASN A 197 5.33 -3.23 23.86
CA ASN A 197 5.68 -1.80 23.78
C ASN A 197 5.19 -1.05 22.53
N ARG A 198 4.35 -1.67 21.66
CA ARG A 198 3.86 -1.06 20.41
C ARG A 198 2.33 -1.15 20.25
N GLY A 199 1.69 -1.99 21.05
CA GLY A 199 0.27 -2.24 20.91
C GLY A 199 -0.07 -3.17 19.75
N ARG A 200 -1.28 -3.02 19.22
CA ARG A 200 -1.78 -3.82 18.10
C ARG A 200 -1.30 -3.21 16.79
N LEU A 201 -0.70 -4.04 15.95
CA LEU A 201 -0.27 -3.69 14.60
C LEU A 201 -0.87 -4.66 13.58
N PRO A 202 -1.17 -4.19 12.36
CA PRO A 202 -1.68 -5.04 11.30
C PRO A 202 -0.63 -6.04 10.83
N VAL A 203 -1.10 -7.22 10.42
CA VAL A 203 -0.35 -8.24 9.69
C VAL A 203 -1.21 -8.67 8.51
N PHE A 204 -0.61 -8.74 7.32
CA PHE A 204 -1.30 -9.19 6.11
C PHE A 204 -0.69 -10.53 5.64
N HIS A 205 -1.55 -11.37 5.09
CA HIS A 205 -1.23 -12.70 4.59
C HIS A 205 -1.47 -12.79 3.08
N GLY A 206 -1.01 -13.89 2.46
CA GLY A 206 -1.26 -14.21 1.04
C GLY A 206 -0.05 -14.05 0.13
N GLY A 207 1.07 -13.52 0.62
CA GLY A 207 2.36 -13.52 -0.07
C GLY A 207 3.26 -14.69 0.33
N PRO A 208 4.50 -14.75 -0.19
CA PRO A 208 5.50 -15.75 0.19
C PRO A 208 5.92 -15.65 1.67
N ALA A 209 5.73 -14.48 2.27
CA ALA A 209 5.93 -14.24 3.69
C ALA A 209 4.87 -13.28 4.24
N GLU A 210 4.69 -13.27 5.56
CA GLU A 210 3.78 -12.32 6.23
C GLU A 210 4.28 -10.89 6.05
N ILE A 211 3.35 -9.96 5.76
CA ILE A 211 3.63 -8.53 5.78
C ILE A 211 3.31 -8.01 7.17
N TRP A 212 4.32 -7.55 7.91
CA TRP A 212 4.19 -7.07 9.27
C TRP A 212 5.08 -5.84 9.55
N GLY A 213 5.05 -5.31 10.77
CA GLY A 213 5.91 -4.20 11.19
C GLY A 213 5.60 -2.89 10.48
N LEU A 214 6.64 -2.15 10.07
CA LEU A 214 6.48 -0.84 9.43
C LEU A 214 5.79 -0.95 8.07
N THR A 215 6.11 -1.97 7.29
CA THR A 215 5.53 -2.20 5.98
C THR A 215 4.01 -2.38 6.08
N ALA A 216 3.56 -3.26 6.98
CA ALA A 216 2.13 -3.46 7.22
C ALA A 216 1.44 -2.20 7.76
N TYR A 217 2.10 -1.46 8.66
CA TYR A 217 1.57 -0.23 9.22
C TYR A 217 1.34 0.85 8.16
N VAL A 218 2.31 1.04 7.26
CA VAL A 218 2.21 1.96 6.13
C VAL A 218 1.13 1.49 5.15
N LEU A 219 1.15 0.21 4.79
CA LEU A 219 0.17 -0.41 3.90
C LEU A 219 -1.26 -0.19 4.39
N ASP A 220 -1.56 -0.53 5.65
CA ASP A 220 -2.86 -0.36 6.27
C ASP A 220 -3.35 1.09 6.19
N GLY A 221 -2.48 2.02 6.52
CA GLY A 221 -2.79 3.45 6.44
C GLY A 221 -3.08 3.94 5.02
N VAL A 222 -2.33 3.48 4.02
CA VAL A 222 -2.55 3.80 2.60
C VAL A 222 -3.85 3.18 2.09
N LEU A 223 -4.08 1.90 2.40
CA LEU A 223 -5.32 1.21 2.02
C LEU A 223 -6.54 1.94 2.59
N GLU A 224 -6.56 2.26 3.89
CA GLU A 224 -7.72 2.88 4.54
C GLU A 224 -7.95 4.34 4.12
N LYS A 225 -6.90 5.12 3.91
CA LYS A 225 -7.02 6.57 3.72
C LYS A 225 -7.01 7.04 2.29
N LEU A 226 -6.42 6.26 1.39
CA LEU A 226 -6.34 6.59 -0.03
C LEU A 226 -7.13 5.62 -0.91
N VAL A 227 -6.96 4.31 -0.73
CA VAL A 227 -7.49 3.31 -1.65
C VAL A 227 -8.96 3.03 -1.39
N ARG A 228 -9.34 2.62 -0.17
CA ARG A 228 -10.72 2.26 0.20
C ARG A 228 -11.76 3.34 -0.17
N PRO A 229 -11.51 4.65 0.06
CA PRO A 229 -12.46 5.67 -0.34
C PRO A 229 -12.67 5.80 -1.86
N CYS A 230 -11.68 5.39 -2.66
CA CYS A 230 -11.81 5.40 -4.12
C CYS A 230 -12.62 4.22 -4.63
N VAL A 231 -12.55 3.10 -3.93
CA VAL A 231 -13.32 1.90 -4.26
C VAL A 231 -14.80 2.05 -3.89
N GLY A 232 -15.09 2.55 -2.70
CA GLY A 232 -16.48 2.79 -2.26
C GLY A 232 -17.21 3.82 -3.13
N GLY A 233 -16.50 4.79 -3.73
CA GLY A 233 -17.06 5.73 -4.71
C GLY A 233 -17.42 5.09 -6.05
N LEU A 234 -16.74 4.01 -6.43
CA LEU A 234 -17.03 3.23 -7.64
C LEU A 234 -18.28 2.35 -7.48
N GLU A 235 -18.54 1.83 -6.29
CA GLU A 235 -19.76 1.08 -5.98
C GLU A 235 -21.03 1.92 -6.17
N ALA A 236 -20.98 3.20 -5.84
CA ALA A 236 -22.10 4.13 -6.03
C ALA A 236 -22.37 4.48 -7.50
N SER A 237 -21.42 4.16 -8.40
CA SER A 237 -21.50 4.46 -9.83
C SER A 237 -21.80 3.23 -10.71
N LEU A 238 -21.86 2.03 -10.12
CA LEU A 238 -22.26 0.83 -10.83
C LEU A 238 -23.80 0.79 -10.93
N PRO A 239 -24.39 0.59 -12.13
CA PRO A 239 -25.81 0.41 -12.25
C PRO A 239 -26.26 -0.82 -11.45
N ASP A 240 -27.29 -0.66 -10.64
CA ASP A 240 -27.98 -1.75 -9.94
C ASP A 240 -28.49 -2.75 -10.99
N SER A 241 -27.87 -3.94 -10.99
CA SER A 241 -28.27 -5.16 -11.73
C SER A 241 -28.19 -5.09 -13.26
N PRO A 242 -27.75 -6.16 -13.93
CA PRO A 242 -27.97 -6.31 -15.35
C PRO A 242 -29.48 -6.38 -15.60
N PRO A 243 -29.96 -5.83 -16.71
CA PRO A 243 -31.40 -5.93 -17.05
C PRO A 243 -31.77 -7.41 -17.13
N ASP A 244 -32.85 -7.76 -16.43
CA ASP A 244 -33.49 -9.08 -16.52
C ASP A 244 -33.77 -9.43 -17.98
N VAL A 245 -32.91 -10.27 -18.55
CA VAL A 245 -33.19 -10.94 -19.81
C VAL A 245 -33.85 -12.26 -19.47
N LEU A 246 -35.13 -12.19 -19.08
CA LEU A 246 -36.05 -13.33 -19.15
C LEU A 246 -37.49 -12.84 -19.07
N SER A 247 -38.12 -12.74 -20.23
CA SER A 247 -39.49 -13.23 -20.49
C SER A 247 -39.95 -12.75 -21.86
N GLY A 248 -39.78 -13.60 -22.83
CA GLY A 248 -40.43 -13.55 -24.13
C GLY A 248 -40.95 -14.94 -24.43
N SER A 249 -42.22 -15.11 -24.14
CA SER A 249 -43.03 -16.27 -24.52
C SER A 249 -42.99 -16.53 -26.01
#